data_3dd7866136fcf80dad2a4b06cb7a8db2
#
_entry.id   3dd7866136fcf80dad2a4b06cb7a8db2
#
_cell.length_a   1.000
_cell.length_b   1.000
_cell.length_c   1.000
_cell.angle_alpha   90.00
_cell.angle_beta   90.00
_cell.angle_gamma   90.00
#
_symmetry.space_group_name_H-M   'P 1'
#
loop_
_entity.id
_entity.type
_entity.pdbx_description
1 polymer ?
#
loop_
_entity_poly.entity_id
_entity_poly.type
_entity_poly.pdbx_seq_one_letter_code
_entity_poly.pdbx_strand_id
1 'polypeptide(L)'
;GQGATTAVGLGLPNLPMAPVPGHVDTQTDNELRDNLTSVTLKAVIENLTSAPAAAVVIPEPGPRDVVMEGSFEEINRFFYENGWSDGLPIVPPSRAKIESFLAFTDLPAEHEIGRMAPDNRQATVWNVAVNGVMAGCRPQYMPVLVALAEAMADPGYGVEHSGNTPGAETLITINGPIIKELDFNYEQGALRDGFELAIESFPWGS
;
A
#
# COMPACT_ATOMS: atom_id res chain seq x y z
N GLY A 1 1.99 -13.23 -5.66
CA GLY A 1 1.64 -13.37 -4.24
C GLY A 1 2.54 -12.51 -3.36
N GLN A 2 2.21 -12.36 -2.07
CA GLN A 2 2.90 -11.48 -1.12
C GLN A 2 4.43 -11.60 -1.12
N GLY A 3 4.97 -12.81 -1.20
CA GLY A 3 6.42 -13.03 -1.24
C GLY A 3 7.12 -12.34 -2.41
N ALA A 4 6.49 -12.26 -3.58
CA ALA A 4 7.05 -11.56 -4.74
C ALA A 4 7.04 -10.04 -4.52
N THR A 5 5.94 -9.50 -3.97
CA THR A 5 5.83 -8.07 -3.65
C THR A 5 6.85 -7.65 -2.60
N THR A 6 7.00 -8.44 -1.53
CA THR A 6 8.04 -8.22 -0.50
C THR A 6 9.45 -8.27 -1.09
N ALA A 7 9.72 -9.24 -1.97
CA ALA A 7 11.03 -9.34 -2.63
C ALA A 7 11.34 -8.09 -3.48
N VAL A 8 10.35 -7.57 -4.20
CA VAL A 8 10.47 -6.29 -4.94
C VAL A 8 10.77 -5.14 -3.98
N GLY A 9 10.02 -5.00 -2.89
CA GLY A 9 10.25 -3.96 -1.87
C GLY A 9 11.63 -4.03 -1.21
N LEU A 10 12.22 -5.23 -1.13
CA LEU A 10 13.58 -5.45 -0.63
C LEU A 10 14.67 -5.33 -1.72
N GLY A 11 14.32 -4.89 -2.93
CA GLY A 11 15.26 -4.73 -4.05
C GLY A 11 15.66 -6.04 -4.75
N LEU A 12 14.86 -7.10 -4.58
CA LEU A 12 15.08 -8.42 -5.18
C LEU A 12 13.95 -8.81 -6.15
N PRO A 13 13.66 -8.00 -7.20
CA PRO A 13 12.48 -8.20 -8.05
C PRO A 13 12.44 -9.54 -8.78
N ASN A 14 13.58 -10.18 -8.97
CA ASN A 14 13.71 -11.46 -9.66
C ASN A 14 14.08 -12.61 -8.71
N LEU A 15 13.74 -12.50 -7.42
CA LEU A 15 13.97 -13.60 -6.49
C LEU A 15 13.22 -14.85 -6.96
N PRO A 16 13.93 -15.96 -7.27
CA PRO A 16 13.27 -17.19 -7.70
C PRO A 16 12.36 -17.74 -6.61
N MET A 17 11.14 -18.12 -6.97
CA MET A 17 10.13 -18.63 -6.05
C MET A 17 9.85 -20.11 -6.30
N ALA A 18 9.66 -20.87 -5.24
CA ALA A 18 9.22 -22.26 -5.29
C ALA A 18 7.90 -22.39 -4.50
N PRO A 19 6.75 -22.10 -5.14
CA PRO A 19 5.47 -22.11 -4.45
C PRO A 19 5.03 -23.53 -4.10
N VAL A 20 4.34 -23.68 -2.97
CA VAL A 20 3.55 -24.87 -2.66
C VAL A 20 2.14 -24.65 -3.24
N PRO A 21 1.67 -25.50 -4.17
CA PRO A 21 0.31 -25.35 -4.70
C PRO A 21 -0.77 -25.50 -3.62
N GLY A 22 -1.84 -24.74 -3.75
CA GLY A 22 -2.96 -24.75 -2.82
C GLY A 22 -2.67 -24.06 -1.49
N HIS A 23 -3.64 -24.11 -0.58
CA HIS A 23 -3.51 -23.53 0.76
C HIS A 23 -3.07 -24.62 1.74
N VAL A 24 -1.99 -24.40 2.45
CA VAL A 24 -1.37 -25.40 3.32
C VAL A 24 -2.34 -25.97 4.37
N ASP A 25 -3.16 -25.09 4.97
CA ASP A 25 -4.09 -25.48 6.04
C ASP A 25 -5.33 -26.26 5.56
N THR A 26 -5.59 -26.32 4.25
CA THR A 26 -6.77 -26.99 3.68
C THR A 26 -6.45 -28.28 2.97
N GLN A 27 -5.17 -28.62 2.83
CA GLN A 27 -4.70 -29.83 2.20
C GLN A 27 -4.54 -30.96 3.20
N THR A 28 -4.79 -32.19 2.75
CA THR A 28 -4.39 -33.37 3.49
C THR A 28 -2.87 -33.58 3.42
N ASP A 29 -2.31 -34.33 4.36
CA ASP A 29 -0.87 -34.65 4.38
C ASP A 29 -0.40 -35.31 3.08
N ASN A 30 -1.22 -36.10 2.44
CA ASN A 30 -0.88 -36.75 1.17
C ASN A 30 -0.86 -35.73 0.00
N GLU A 31 -1.87 -34.87 -0.11
CA GLU A 31 -1.91 -33.82 -1.10
C GLU A 31 -0.73 -32.85 -0.94
N LEU A 32 -0.44 -32.46 0.31
CA LEU A 32 0.70 -31.59 0.60
C LEU A 32 2.02 -32.27 0.16
N ARG A 33 2.21 -33.54 0.51
CA ARG A 33 3.39 -34.32 0.13
C ARG A 33 3.54 -34.44 -1.39
N ASP A 34 2.44 -34.72 -2.10
CA ASP A 34 2.44 -34.82 -3.54
C ASP A 34 2.76 -33.48 -4.20
N ASN A 35 2.21 -32.39 -3.72
CA ASN A 35 2.50 -31.03 -4.19
C ASN A 35 3.96 -30.65 -3.93
N LEU A 36 4.48 -30.94 -2.75
CA LEU A 36 5.88 -30.69 -2.39
C LEU A 36 6.84 -31.46 -3.30
N THR A 37 6.55 -32.75 -3.57
CA THR A 37 7.47 -33.61 -4.35
C THR A 37 7.37 -33.36 -5.86
N SER A 38 6.15 -33.13 -6.37
CA SER A 38 5.93 -33.02 -7.83
C SER A 38 6.15 -31.61 -8.37
N VAL A 39 5.92 -30.57 -7.56
CA VAL A 39 5.98 -29.16 -7.99
C VAL A 39 7.07 -28.40 -7.26
N THR A 40 6.98 -28.30 -5.93
CA THR A 40 7.85 -27.41 -5.15
C THR A 40 9.32 -27.85 -5.20
N LEU A 41 9.59 -29.14 -4.99
CA LEU A 41 10.96 -29.66 -4.99
C LEU A 41 11.63 -29.48 -6.35
N LYS A 42 10.87 -29.66 -7.43
CA LYS A 42 11.35 -29.43 -8.80
C LYS A 42 11.72 -27.97 -8.99
N ALA A 43 10.86 -27.04 -8.59
CA ALA A 43 11.13 -25.61 -8.67
C ALA A 43 12.34 -25.20 -7.81
N VAL A 44 12.48 -25.77 -6.61
CA VAL A 44 13.67 -25.52 -5.74
C VAL A 44 14.96 -25.96 -6.45
N ILE A 45 14.98 -27.16 -6.99
CA ILE A 45 16.17 -27.69 -7.69
C ILE A 45 16.50 -26.81 -8.91
N GLU A 46 15.50 -26.46 -9.71
CA GLU A 46 15.67 -25.62 -10.89
C GLU A 46 16.22 -24.23 -10.49
N ASN A 47 15.64 -23.59 -9.48
CA ASN A 47 16.07 -22.28 -9.00
C ASN A 47 17.51 -22.29 -8.44
N LEU A 48 17.92 -23.38 -7.80
CA LEU A 48 19.27 -23.51 -7.24
C LEU A 48 20.33 -23.89 -8.29
N THR A 49 19.92 -24.47 -9.41
CA THR A 49 20.84 -24.93 -10.45
C THR A 49 20.87 -24.07 -11.70
N SER A 50 19.89 -23.20 -11.88
CA SER A 50 19.82 -22.26 -13.00
C SER A 50 20.59 -20.97 -12.69
N ALA A 51 21.16 -20.37 -13.73
CA ALA A 51 21.72 -19.04 -13.60
C ALA A 51 20.60 -18.03 -13.28
N PRO A 52 20.83 -17.02 -12.40
CA PRO A 52 19.84 -16.00 -12.12
C PRO A 52 19.38 -15.32 -13.41
N ALA A 53 18.08 -15.15 -13.58
CA ALA A 53 17.55 -14.36 -14.70
C ALA A 53 18.08 -12.91 -14.56
N ALA A 54 18.55 -12.35 -15.67
CA ALA A 54 18.95 -10.94 -15.70
C ALA A 54 17.75 -10.08 -15.26
N ALA A 55 18.00 -9.13 -14.34
CA ALA A 55 16.97 -8.21 -13.90
C ALA A 55 16.49 -7.36 -15.09
N VAL A 56 15.25 -7.56 -15.49
CA VAL A 56 14.57 -6.62 -16.36
C VAL A 56 14.20 -5.44 -15.47
N VAL A 57 15.04 -4.41 -15.46
CA VAL A 57 14.73 -3.15 -14.80
C VAL A 57 13.68 -2.46 -15.67
N ILE A 58 12.42 -2.57 -15.29
CA ILE A 58 11.38 -1.70 -15.85
C ILE A 58 11.60 -0.35 -15.16
N PRO A 59 11.95 0.72 -15.90
CA PRO A 59 12.14 2.01 -15.28
C PRO A 59 10.81 2.48 -14.70
N GLU A 60 10.73 2.54 -13.38
CA GLU A 60 9.58 3.15 -12.70
C GLU A 60 9.66 4.68 -12.84
N PRO A 61 8.52 5.36 -13.03
CA PRO A 61 8.47 6.81 -12.99
C PRO A 61 9.01 7.34 -11.66
N GLY A 62 9.70 8.46 -11.70
CA GLY A 62 10.16 9.14 -10.49
C GLY A 62 8.97 9.61 -9.63
N PRO A 63 9.19 9.86 -8.33
CA PRO A 63 8.11 10.20 -7.37
C PRO A 63 7.30 11.44 -7.73
N ARG A 64 7.77 12.27 -8.68
CA ARG A 64 7.14 13.52 -9.10
C ARG A 64 6.86 13.60 -10.59
N ASP A 65 7.07 12.49 -11.30
CA ASP A 65 6.83 12.45 -12.74
C ASP A 65 5.34 12.49 -13.03
N VAL A 66 4.98 13.17 -14.11
CA VAL A 66 3.62 13.14 -14.63
C VAL A 66 3.48 11.85 -15.43
N VAL A 67 2.68 10.92 -14.93
CA VAL A 67 2.49 9.60 -15.56
C VAL A 67 1.31 9.56 -16.53
N MET A 68 0.36 10.48 -16.39
CA MET A 68 -0.81 10.58 -17.26
C MET A 68 -1.37 11.99 -17.25
N GLU A 69 -1.81 12.47 -18.42
CA GLU A 69 -2.59 13.69 -18.60
C GLU A 69 -3.88 13.33 -19.33
N GLY A 70 -5.02 13.82 -18.82
CA GLY A 70 -6.31 13.52 -19.42
C GLY A 70 -7.49 13.97 -18.55
N SER A 71 -8.69 13.60 -18.96
CA SER A 71 -9.90 13.78 -18.18
C SER A 71 -9.90 12.90 -16.92
N PHE A 72 -10.83 13.18 -16.00
CA PHE A 72 -11.02 12.38 -14.80
C PHE A 72 -11.23 10.89 -15.12
N GLU A 73 -12.06 10.60 -16.11
CA GLU A 73 -12.40 9.24 -16.54
C GLU A 73 -11.19 8.52 -17.17
N GLU A 74 -10.41 9.23 -17.96
CA GLU A 74 -9.21 8.66 -18.59
C GLU A 74 -8.14 8.35 -17.55
N ILE A 75 -7.92 9.24 -16.56
CA ILE A 75 -6.96 9.02 -15.50
C ILE A 75 -7.39 7.82 -14.62
N ASN A 76 -8.68 7.76 -14.21
CA ASN A 76 -9.16 6.64 -13.41
C ASN A 76 -9.05 5.30 -14.15
N ARG A 77 -9.33 5.27 -15.45
CA ARG A 77 -9.13 4.08 -16.28
C ARG A 77 -7.67 3.67 -16.35
N PHE A 78 -6.76 4.62 -16.55
CA PHE A 78 -5.32 4.39 -16.58
C PHE A 78 -4.83 3.79 -15.25
N PHE A 79 -5.26 4.32 -14.11
CA PHE A 79 -4.91 3.78 -12.79
C PHE A 79 -5.41 2.35 -12.61
N TYR A 80 -6.65 2.07 -13.02
CA TYR A 80 -7.22 0.73 -12.95
C TYR A 80 -6.47 -0.27 -13.84
N GLU A 81 -6.17 0.10 -15.11
CA GLU A 81 -5.47 -0.76 -16.07
C GLU A 81 -4.03 -1.08 -15.61
N ASN A 82 -3.40 -0.19 -14.84
CA ASN A 82 -2.08 -0.42 -14.25
C ASN A 82 -2.11 -1.10 -12.86
N GLY A 83 -3.28 -1.46 -12.35
CA GLY A 83 -3.43 -2.06 -11.04
C GLY A 83 -3.12 -1.11 -9.87
N TRP A 84 -3.22 0.22 -10.10
CA TRP A 84 -2.98 1.25 -9.10
C TRP A 84 -4.26 1.70 -8.37
N SER A 85 -5.39 1.17 -8.74
CA SER A 85 -6.66 1.27 -8.02
C SER A 85 -7.42 -0.04 -8.13
N ASP A 86 -8.30 -0.29 -7.20
CA ASP A 86 -9.18 -1.47 -7.14
C ASP A 86 -10.45 -1.36 -8.01
N GLY A 87 -10.59 -0.25 -8.73
CA GLY A 87 -11.75 0.08 -9.55
C GLY A 87 -12.68 1.12 -8.92
N LEU A 88 -12.46 1.49 -7.65
CA LEU A 88 -13.13 2.66 -7.09
C LEU A 88 -12.50 3.94 -7.68
N PRO A 89 -13.30 4.99 -7.97
CA PRO A 89 -12.77 6.24 -8.48
C PRO A 89 -11.82 6.90 -7.47
N ILE A 90 -10.62 7.27 -7.95
CA ILE A 90 -9.67 8.07 -7.18
C ILE A 90 -9.76 9.54 -7.59
N VAL A 91 -9.40 10.42 -6.68
CA VAL A 91 -9.17 11.83 -7.04
C VAL A 91 -7.79 11.96 -7.66
N PRO A 92 -7.65 12.37 -8.93
CA PRO A 92 -6.34 12.51 -9.56
C PRO A 92 -5.39 13.41 -8.75
N PRO A 93 -4.20 12.92 -8.37
CA PRO A 93 -3.25 13.66 -7.55
C PRO A 93 -2.48 14.67 -8.38
N SER A 94 -3.16 15.73 -8.82
CA SER A 94 -2.50 16.82 -9.54
C SER A 94 -1.54 17.58 -8.61
N ARG A 95 -0.48 18.16 -9.18
CA ARG A 95 0.51 18.94 -8.43
C ARG A 95 -0.14 20.02 -7.55
N ALA A 96 -1.10 20.76 -8.08
CA ALA A 96 -1.80 21.81 -7.32
C ALA A 96 -2.56 21.26 -6.11
N LYS A 97 -3.20 20.09 -6.24
CA LYS A 97 -3.88 19.45 -5.11
C LYS A 97 -2.88 18.97 -4.07
N ILE A 98 -1.77 18.36 -4.47
CA ILE A 98 -0.72 17.91 -3.55
C ILE A 98 -0.14 19.11 -2.80
N GLU A 99 0.17 20.21 -3.49
CA GLU A 99 0.67 21.45 -2.87
C GLU A 99 -0.31 22.03 -1.85
N SER A 100 -1.62 21.88 -2.08
CA SER A 100 -2.63 22.30 -1.10
C SER A 100 -2.58 21.49 0.21
N PHE A 101 -2.21 20.21 0.16
CA PHE A 101 -1.99 19.38 1.35
C PHE A 101 -0.70 19.76 2.07
N LEU A 102 0.38 19.95 1.31
CA LEU A 102 1.69 20.35 1.86
C LEU A 102 1.64 21.68 2.58
N ALA A 103 0.69 22.56 2.28
CA ALA A 103 0.50 23.81 3.00
C ALA A 103 0.01 23.63 4.45
N PHE A 104 -0.43 22.43 4.86
CA PHE A 104 -0.89 22.10 6.19
C PHE A 104 0.12 21.31 7.02
N THR A 105 1.38 21.29 6.63
CA THR A 105 2.48 20.69 7.41
C THR A 105 3.72 21.57 7.33
N ASP A 106 4.48 21.61 8.42
CA ASP A 106 5.76 22.30 8.49
C ASP A 106 6.93 21.39 8.02
N LEU A 107 6.65 20.12 7.75
CA LEU A 107 7.66 19.17 7.31
C LEU A 107 7.93 19.33 5.81
N PRO A 108 9.20 19.26 5.38
CA PRO A 108 9.55 19.23 3.95
C PRO A 108 8.87 18.05 3.23
N ALA A 109 8.51 18.23 1.98
CA ALA A 109 7.88 17.18 1.18
C ALA A 109 8.73 15.89 1.08
N GLU A 110 10.05 16.04 1.07
CA GLU A 110 11.03 14.95 1.02
C GLU A 110 11.33 14.31 2.38
N HIS A 111 10.76 14.85 3.46
CA HIS A 111 10.99 14.30 4.80
C HIS A 111 10.53 12.83 4.84
N GLU A 112 11.49 11.95 5.17
CA GLU A 112 11.21 10.53 5.34
C GLU A 112 10.53 10.30 6.69
N ILE A 113 9.29 9.83 6.65
CA ILE A 113 8.52 9.46 7.83
C ILE A 113 8.98 8.12 8.36
N GLY A 114 9.22 7.16 7.47
CA GLY A 114 9.70 5.84 7.81
C GLY A 114 9.48 4.83 6.68
N ARG A 115 9.54 3.56 7.04
CA ARG A 115 9.33 2.46 6.09
C ARG A 115 8.10 1.65 6.45
N MET A 116 7.26 1.41 5.46
CA MET A 116 5.99 0.69 5.61
C MET A 116 6.19 -0.80 5.39
N ALA A 117 5.90 -1.59 6.42
CA ALA A 117 5.82 -3.03 6.32
C ALA A 117 4.52 -3.45 5.59
N PRO A 118 4.48 -4.63 4.94
CA PRO A 118 5.55 -5.62 4.82
C PRO A 118 6.54 -5.33 3.67
N ASP A 119 6.21 -4.43 2.74
CA ASP A 119 6.96 -4.23 1.49
C ASP A 119 8.20 -3.34 1.64
N ASN A 120 8.45 -2.84 2.85
CA ASN A 120 9.58 -1.96 3.17
C ASN A 120 9.62 -0.69 2.28
N ARG A 121 8.46 -0.18 1.89
CA ARG A 121 8.36 1.03 1.07
C ARG A 121 8.65 2.28 1.88
N GLN A 122 9.43 3.17 1.32
CA GLN A 122 9.72 4.47 1.93
C GLN A 122 8.48 5.36 1.90
N ALA A 123 8.04 5.83 3.07
CA ALA A 123 6.99 6.84 3.19
C ALA A 123 7.62 8.21 3.38
N THR A 124 7.25 9.16 2.53
CA THR A 124 7.61 10.58 2.65
C THR A 124 6.35 11.42 2.84
N VAL A 125 6.53 12.64 3.30
CA VAL A 125 5.42 13.62 3.41
C VAL A 125 4.75 13.83 2.05
N TRP A 126 5.52 13.81 0.95
CA TRP A 126 4.98 13.84 -0.40
C TRP A 126 4.06 12.66 -0.69
N ASN A 127 4.49 11.43 -0.37
CA ASN A 127 3.68 10.22 -0.59
C ASN A 127 2.38 10.28 0.20
N VAL A 128 2.43 10.75 1.45
CA VAL A 128 1.22 10.94 2.28
C VAL A 128 0.26 11.93 1.64
N ALA A 129 0.75 13.06 1.14
CA ALA A 129 -0.08 14.04 0.45
C ALA A 129 -0.70 13.47 -0.84
N VAL A 130 0.06 12.72 -1.65
CA VAL A 130 -0.44 12.05 -2.86
C VAL A 130 -1.58 11.09 -2.52
N ASN A 131 -1.38 10.21 -1.55
CA ASN A 131 -2.39 9.26 -1.12
C ASN A 131 -3.62 9.95 -0.51
N GLY A 132 -3.42 11.00 0.30
CA GLY A 132 -4.51 11.81 0.85
C GLY A 132 -5.37 12.46 -0.25
N VAL A 133 -4.74 12.96 -1.33
CA VAL A 133 -5.49 13.47 -2.48
C VAL A 133 -6.25 12.35 -3.18
N MET A 134 -5.60 11.22 -3.45
CA MET A 134 -6.22 10.08 -4.14
C MET A 134 -7.44 9.55 -3.40
N ALA A 135 -7.36 9.48 -2.07
CA ALA A 135 -8.44 9.08 -1.18
C ALA A 135 -9.55 10.14 -1.04
N GLY A 136 -9.40 11.32 -1.63
CA GLY A 136 -10.39 12.40 -1.51
C GLY A 136 -10.40 13.11 -0.17
N CYS A 137 -9.32 13.00 0.62
CA CYS A 137 -9.18 13.71 1.89
C CYS A 137 -9.22 15.23 1.71
N ARG A 138 -9.61 15.94 2.76
CA ARG A 138 -9.46 17.39 2.82
C ARG A 138 -8.01 17.76 3.17
N PRO A 139 -7.43 18.82 2.57
CA PRO A 139 -6.05 19.23 2.84
C PRO A 139 -5.73 19.45 4.34
N GLN A 140 -6.71 19.92 5.11
CA GLN A 140 -6.60 20.15 6.55
C GLN A 140 -6.35 18.88 7.37
N TYR A 141 -6.57 17.69 6.77
CA TYR A 141 -6.29 16.41 7.42
C TYR A 141 -4.80 16.03 7.37
N MET A 142 -3.98 16.77 6.63
CA MET A 142 -2.57 16.45 6.43
C MET A 142 -1.80 16.17 7.74
N PRO A 143 -1.95 16.93 8.83
CA PRO A 143 -1.27 16.63 10.10
C PRO A 143 -1.68 15.27 10.69
N VAL A 144 -2.96 14.91 10.55
CA VAL A 144 -3.47 13.60 11.02
C VAL A 144 -2.94 12.47 10.14
N LEU A 145 -2.89 12.68 8.83
CA LEU A 145 -2.36 11.69 7.87
C LEU A 145 -0.87 11.44 8.10
N VAL A 146 -0.09 12.48 8.39
CA VAL A 146 1.33 12.34 8.75
C VAL A 146 1.49 11.54 10.04
N ALA A 147 0.76 11.90 11.11
CA ALA A 147 0.81 11.19 12.38
C ALA A 147 0.39 9.71 12.24
N LEU A 148 -0.60 9.43 11.39
CA LEU A 148 -1.00 8.06 11.06
C LEU A 148 0.14 7.31 10.37
N ALA A 149 0.78 7.92 9.37
CA ALA A 149 1.90 7.33 8.67
C ALA A 149 3.09 7.07 9.61
N GLU A 150 3.38 7.98 10.54
CA GLU A 150 4.40 7.79 11.59
C GLU A 150 4.08 6.59 12.48
N ALA A 151 2.83 6.47 12.92
CA ALA A 151 2.38 5.35 13.75
C ALA A 151 2.46 4.00 13.00
N MET A 152 2.15 3.99 11.70
CA MET A 152 2.23 2.78 10.87
C MET A 152 3.66 2.39 10.50
N ALA A 153 4.59 3.36 10.49
CA ALA A 153 6.01 3.11 10.26
C ALA A 153 6.76 2.68 11.53
N ASP A 154 6.13 2.80 12.70
CA ASP A 154 6.73 2.36 13.96
C ASP A 154 6.84 0.82 14.00
N PRO A 155 8.02 0.26 14.35
CA PRO A 155 8.18 -1.18 14.45
C PRO A 155 7.19 -1.88 15.40
N GLY A 156 6.64 -1.16 16.36
CA GLY A 156 5.62 -1.66 17.28
C GLY A 156 4.27 -1.89 16.65
N TYR A 157 4.00 -1.33 15.46
CA TYR A 157 2.77 -1.57 14.71
C TYR A 157 2.65 -3.03 14.26
N GLY A 158 3.75 -3.65 13.79
CA GLY A 158 3.92 -5.09 13.59
C GLY A 158 2.86 -5.74 12.71
N VAL A 159 2.34 -5.05 11.70
CA VAL A 159 1.28 -5.57 10.80
C VAL A 159 1.69 -6.87 10.12
N GLU A 160 2.97 -7.05 9.82
CA GLU A 160 3.54 -8.26 9.22
C GLU A 160 3.43 -9.50 10.11
N HIS A 161 3.18 -9.31 11.40
CA HIS A 161 2.99 -10.38 12.38
C HIS A 161 1.52 -10.68 12.66
N SER A 162 0.58 -10.00 12.01
CA SER A 162 -0.86 -10.18 12.27
C SER A 162 -1.35 -11.60 12.00
N GLY A 163 -0.70 -12.32 11.07
CA GLY A 163 -1.00 -13.73 10.77
C GLY A 163 -2.43 -14.00 10.30
N ASN A 164 -3.15 -12.97 9.91
CA ASN A 164 -4.58 -13.05 9.60
C ASN A 164 -4.79 -13.19 8.09
N THR A 165 -5.25 -14.36 7.65
CA THR A 165 -5.48 -14.67 6.22
C THR A 165 -6.53 -13.78 5.55
N PRO A 166 -7.62 -13.33 6.21
CA PRO A 166 -8.56 -12.38 5.63
C PRO A 166 -8.00 -10.96 5.49
N GLY A 167 -6.85 -10.68 6.11
CA GLY A 167 -6.29 -9.34 6.27
C GLY A 167 -6.64 -8.73 7.63
N ALA A 168 -5.96 -7.65 7.97
CA ALA A 168 -6.23 -6.87 9.16
C ALA A 168 -6.57 -5.44 8.75
N GLU A 169 -7.60 -4.88 9.37
CA GLU A 169 -7.94 -3.47 9.22
C GLU A 169 -7.42 -2.69 10.43
N THR A 170 -6.87 -1.52 10.18
CA THR A 170 -6.36 -0.66 11.25
C THR A 170 -7.48 0.15 11.85
N LEU A 171 -7.77 -0.05 13.13
CA LEU A 171 -8.67 0.82 13.87
C LEU A 171 -7.94 2.11 14.28
N ILE A 172 -8.39 3.24 13.73
CA ILE A 172 -7.85 4.55 14.04
C ILE A 172 -8.72 5.22 15.09
N THR A 173 -8.12 5.56 16.22
CA THR A 173 -8.82 6.29 17.30
C THR A 173 -8.29 7.71 17.38
N ILE A 174 -9.17 8.69 17.18
CA ILE A 174 -8.87 10.12 17.29
C ILE A 174 -9.58 10.67 18.52
N ASN A 175 -8.90 11.43 19.34
CA ASN A 175 -9.50 12.11 20.49
C ASN A 175 -9.02 13.57 20.62
N GLY A 176 -9.77 14.37 21.37
CA GLY A 176 -9.45 15.79 21.61
C GLY A 176 -10.25 16.75 20.72
N PRO A 177 -9.94 18.06 20.79
CA PRO A 177 -10.69 19.12 20.12
C PRO A 177 -10.62 19.00 18.58
N ILE A 178 -9.57 18.41 18.04
CA ILE A 178 -9.33 18.22 16.61
C ILE A 178 -10.50 17.51 15.90
N ILE A 179 -11.25 16.65 16.61
CA ILE A 179 -12.43 15.95 16.07
C ILE A 179 -13.45 16.98 15.56
N LYS A 180 -13.73 18.01 16.39
CA LYS A 180 -14.68 19.08 16.04
C LYS A 180 -14.06 20.11 15.10
N GLU A 181 -12.80 20.43 15.28
CA GLU A 181 -12.08 21.42 14.46
C GLU A 181 -11.98 20.98 13.01
N LEU A 182 -11.76 19.70 12.78
CA LEU A 182 -11.67 19.09 11.45
C LEU A 182 -12.97 18.42 11.00
N ASP A 183 -14.02 18.48 11.82
CA ASP A 183 -15.35 17.94 11.50
C ASP A 183 -15.30 16.44 11.14
N PHE A 184 -14.56 15.67 11.97
CA PHE A 184 -14.59 14.21 11.87
C PHE A 184 -15.94 13.67 12.34
N ASN A 185 -16.41 12.63 11.68
CA ASN A 185 -17.63 11.94 12.12
C ASN A 185 -17.33 11.13 13.40
N TYR A 186 -17.95 11.50 14.52
CA TYR A 186 -17.75 10.87 15.83
C TYR A 186 -19.05 10.37 16.46
N GLU A 187 -20.18 10.51 15.76
CA GLU A 187 -21.52 10.11 16.21
C GLU A 187 -21.95 8.79 15.58
N GLN A 188 -23.26 8.60 15.54
CA GLN A 188 -23.87 7.42 14.96
C GLN A 188 -23.50 7.26 13.49
N GLY A 189 -22.84 6.16 13.15
CA GLY A 189 -22.40 5.88 11.78
C GLY A 189 -20.90 6.15 11.57
N ALA A 190 -20.12 6.48 12.62
CA ALA A 190 -18.68 6.71 12.51
C ALA A 190 -17.88 5.54 11.91
N LEU A 191 -18.42 4.32 11.95
CA LEU A 191 -17.82 3.10 11.36
C LEU A 191 -18.62 2.60 10.14
N ARG A 192 -19.38 3.48 9.49
CA ARG A 192 -20.08 3.14 8.24
C ARG A 192 -19.42 3.81 7.07
N ASP A 193 -19.44 3.13 5.93
CA ASP A 193 -19.12 3.73 4.65
C ASP A 193 -19.97 4.99 4.44
N GLY A 194 -19.34 6.11 4.23
CA GLY A 194 -20.07 7.36 4.10
C GLY A 194 -19.16 8.56 3.86
N PHE A 195 -19.74 9.72 3.84
CA PHE A 195 -19.22 10.99 3.34
C PHE A 195 -17.87 11.48 3.89
N GLU A 196 -17.41 10.91 4.98
CA GLU A 196 -16.26 11.43 5.76
C GLU A 196 -15.08 10.44 5.80
N LEU A 197 -15.17 9.30 5.10
CA LEU A 197 -14.29 8.15 5.26
C LEU A 197 -13.10 8.14 4.31
N ALA A 198 -12.45 9.26 4.15
CA ALA A 198 -11.17 9.30 3.47
C ALA A 198 -10.01 8.62 4.25
N ILE A 199 -10.25 8.13 5.46
CA ILE A 199 -9.22 7.50 6.30
C ILE A 199 -9.23 5.97 6.20
N GLU A 200 -10.36 5.35 5.81
CA GLU A 200 -10.46 3.89 5.70
C GLU A 200 -9.81 3.29 4.45
N SER A 201 -9.61 4.09 3.42
CA SER A 201 -9.03 3.60 2.17
C SER A 201 -7.69 4.27 1.87
N PHE A 202 -6.67 3.99 2.67
CA PHE A 202 -5.32 4.15 2.21
C PHE A 202 -4.94 2.88 1.42
N PRO A 203 -5.03 2.88 0.09
CA PRO A 203 -4.44 1.81 -0.69
C PRO A 203 -2.92 2.05 -0.69
N TRP A 204 -2.27 1.55 0.33
CA TRP A 204 -0.83 1.30 0.25
C TRP A 204 -0.68 0.25 -0.85
N GLY A 205 -0.38 0.72 -2.05
CA GLY A 205 -0.39 -0.02 -3.28
C GLY A 205 -0.04 -1.50 -3.15
N SER A 206 -0.93 -2.29 -3.65
CA SER A 206 -0.71 -3.70 -3.95
C SER A 206 0.41 -3.90 -4.97
#